data_655637ac6dd911a9fc084a0d84d83c12
#
_entry.id   655637ac6dd911a9fc084a0d84d83c12
#
_cell.length_a   1.000
_cell.length_b   1.000
_cell.length_c   1.000
_cell.angle_alpha   90.00
_cell.angle_beta   90.00
_cell.angle_gamma   90.00
#
_symmetry.space_group_name_H-M   'P 1'
#
loop_
_entity.id
_entity.type
_entity.pdbx_description
1 polymer ?
#
loop_
_entity_poly.entity_id
_entity_poly.type
_entity_poly.pdbx_seq_one_letter_code
_entity_poly.pdbx_strand_id
1 'polypeptide(L)'
;MSVDSVHTEKRGSVLQVTLDRPKANAIDVATSRALGDVFAGFRDDPDLRIAIITGAGEKFFCPGWDLKAAADGEAVDSDYGVGGFGGLQELPDLNKPVIAAVNGICCGGGLEWALSADL
;
A
#
# COMPACT_ATOMS: atom_id res chain seq x y z
N MET A 1 -12.48 9.28 0.44
CA MET A 1 -11.64 10.44 0.82
C MET A 1 -10.21 10.16 0.37
N SER A 2 -9.64 11.10 -0.35
CA SER A 2 -8.26 10.93 -0.80
C SER A 2 -7.28 11.21 0.35
N VAL A 3 -6.17 10.49 0.35
CA VAL A 3 -5.07 10.69 1.27
C VAL A 3 -3.85 11.06 0.43
N ASP A 4 -3.21 12.17 0.73
CA ASP A 4 -2.10 12.70 -0.07
C ASP A 4 -0.87 11.77 -0.08
N SER A 5 -0.85 10.77 0.80
CA SER A 5 0.26 9.82 0.89
C SER A 5 0.18 8.67 -0.12
N VAL A 6 -0.89 8.56 -0.88
CA VAL A 6 -1.05 7.50 -1.88
C VAL A 6 -1.30 8.12 -3.23
N HIS A 7 -0.38 7.89 -4.17
CA HIS A 7 -0.51 8.39 -5.54
C HIS A 7 -0.74 7.24 -6.49
N THR A 8 -1.63 7.44 -7.45
CA THR A 8 -1.92 6.43 -8.47
C THR A 8 -1.72 7.01 -9.86
N GLU A 9 -1.22 6.19 -10.78
CA GLU A 9 -1.08 6.54 -12.17
C GLU A 9 -1.47 5.34 -13.03
N LYS A 10 -2.33 5.57 -14.00
CA LYS A 10 -2.73 4.55 -14.96
C LYS A 10 -1.94 4.72 -16.25
N ARG A 11 -1.31 3.64 -16.70
CA ARG A 11 -0.59 3.58 -17.98
C ARG A 11 -1.06 2.35 -18.73
N GLY A 12 -2.00 2.55 -19.68
CA GLY A 12 -2.65 1.43 -20.33
C GLY A 12 -3.37 0.56 -19.31
N SER A 13 -3.03 -0.72 -19.25
CA SER A 13 -3.62 -1.67 -18.31
C SER A 13 -2.84 -1.81 -16.98
N VAL A 14 -1.85 -0.95 -16.75
CA VAL A 14 -1.01 -0.98 -15.56
C VAL A 14 -1.40 0.15 -14.61
N LEU A 15 -1.62 -0.19 -13.35
CA LEU A 15 -1.81 0.78 -12.27
C LEU A 15 -0.52 0.87 -11.47
N GLN A 16 0.09 2.03 -11.41
CA GLN A 16 1.20 2.28 -10.50
C GLN A 16 0.67 2.93 -9.22
N VAL A 17 1.00 2.33 -8.09
CA VAL A 17 0.63 2.83 -6.76
C VAL A 17 1.89 3.22 -6.02
N THR A 18 2.01 4.49 -5.68
CA THR A 18 3.17 5.03 -4.99
C THR A 18 2.80 5.46 -3.59
N LEU A 19 3.47 4.90 -2.61
CA LEU A 19 3.36 5.32 -1.21
C LEU A 19 4.32 6.48 -1.00
N ASP A 20 3.79 7.63 -0.62
CA ASP A 20 4.55 8.88 -0.48
C ASP A 20 4.19 9.55 0.83
N ARG A 21 4.79 9.09 1.90
CA ARG A 21 4.64 9.71 3.23
C ARG A 21 6.00 10.20 3.73
N PRO A 22 6.10 11.47 4.09
CA PRO A 22 7.30 11.93 4.79
C PRO A 22 7.39 11.19 6.13
N LYS A 23 8.51 10.76 6.55
CA LYS A 23 9.87 10.81 6.03
C LYS A 23 10.27 9.48 5.38
N ALA A 24 9.61 8.39 5.77
CA ALA A 24 10.07 7.04 5.51
C ALA A 24 9.02 6.14 4.86
N ASN A 25 7.87 6.68 4.47
CA ASN A 25 6.75 5.89 3.92
C ASN A 25 6.15 4.89 4.91
N ALA A 26 6.13 5.23 6.20
CA ALA A 26 5.44 4.41 7.20
C ALA A 26 3.93 4.42 6.97
N ILE A 27 3.25 3.34 7.34
CA ILE A 27 1.82 3.15 7.08
C ILE A 27 1.03 3.26 8.39
N ASP A 28 0.02 4.13 8.38
CA ASP A 28 -0.98 4.25 9.46
C ASP A 28 -2.34 3.70 8.99
N VAL A 29 -3.34 3.81 9.85
CA VAL A 29 -4.71 3.34 9.54
C VAL A 29 -5.28 4.07 8.32
N ALA A 30 -5.19 5.40 8.28
CA ALA A 30 -5.74 6.17 7.17
C ALA A 30 -5.09 5.79 5.83
N THR A 31 -3.78 5.59 5.83
CA THR A 31 -3.04 5.16 4.64
C THR A 31 -3.43 3.76 4.21
N SER A 32 -3.59 2.83 5.17
CA SER A 32 -4.05 1.46 4.87
C SER A 32 -5.44 1.46 4.25
N ARG A 33 -6.35 2.27 4.77
CA ARG A 33 -7.70 2.38 4.22
C ARG A 33 -7.68 2.95 2.80
N ALA A 34 -6.86 3.98 2.55
CA ALA A 34 -6.70 4.56 1.22
C ALA A 34 -6.12 3.54 0.24
N LEU A 35 -5.09 2.79 0.65
CA LEU A 35 -4.51 1.73 -0.16
C LEU A 35 -5.53 0.62 -0.45
N GLY A 36 -6.31 0.22 0.54
CA GLY A 36 -7.36 -0.78 0.37
C GLY A 36 -8.39 -0.37 -0.67
N ASP A 37 -8.82 0.88 -0.63
CA ASP A 37 -9.76 1.41 -1.62
C ASP A 37 -9.15 1.44 -3.03
N VAL A 38 -7.87 1.79 -3.13
CA VAL A 38 -7.15 1.77 -4.42
C VAL A 38 -7.09 0.36 -4.98
N PHE A 39 -6.71 -0.63 -4.18
CA PHE A 39 -6.59 -2.00 -4.65
C PHE A 39 -7.95 -2.66 -4.90
N ALA A 40 -8.98 -2.33 -4.14
CA ALA A 40 -10.34 -2.79 -4.43
C ALA A 40 -10.81 -2.23 -5.78
N GLY A 41 -10.54 -0.95 -6.06
CA GLY A 41 -10.82 -0.34 -7.36
C GLY A 41 -10.05 -1.01 -8.49
N PHE A 42 -8.77 -1.31 -8.28
CA PHE A 42 -7.95 -2.07 -9.23
C PHE A 42 -8.54 -3.46 -9.51
N ARG A 43 -8.90 -4.19 -8.46
CA ARG A 43 -9.53 -5.50 -8.59
C ARG A 43 -10.75 -5.45 -9.49
N ASP A 44 -11.58 -4.42 -9.33
CA ASP A 44 -12.89 -4.33 -9.97
C ASP A 44 -12.85 -3.60 -11.33
N ASP A 45 -11.73 -2.99 -11.70
CA ASP A 45 -11.61 -2.23 -12.94
C ASP A 45 -11.22 -3.17 -14.10
N PRO A 46 -12.13 -3.38 -15.09
CA PRO A 46 -11.86 -4.30 -16.20
C PRO A 46 -10.74 -3.83 -17.13
N ASP A 47 -10.36 -2.57 -17.07
CA ASP A 47 -9.31 -2.01 -17.92
C ASP A 47 -7.91 -2.17 -17.30
N LEU A 48 -7.84 -2.55 -16.03
CA LEU A 48 -6.57 -2.73 -15.33
C LEU A 48 -6.26 -4.22 -15.16
N ARG A 49 -5.02 -4.61 -15.43
CA ARG A 49 -4.58 -6.00 -15.38
C ARG A 49 -3.44 -6.25 -14.39
N ILE A 50 -2.59 -5.26 -14.17
CA ILE A 50 -1.39 -5.39 -13.33
C ILE A 50 -1.29 -4.13 -12.48
N ALA A 51 -0.91 -4.29 -11.22
CA ALA A 51 -0.52 -3.18 -10.36
C ALA A 51 0.95 -3.27 -10.00
N ILE A 52 1.58 -2.12 -9.88
CA ILE A 52 2.95 -1.99 -9.37
C ILE A 52 2.88 -1.14 -8.12
N ILE A 53 3.46 -1.62 -7.03
CA ILE A 53 3.60 -0.86 -5.79
C ILE A 53 5.04 -0.43 -5.61
N THR A 54 5.25 0.82 -5.20
CA THR A 54 6.58 1.36 -4.93
C THR A 54 6.51 2.45 -3.88
N GLY A 55 7.65 2.86 -3.36
CA GLY A 55 7.76 3.98 -2.43
C GLY A 55 8.33 5.20 -3.12
N ALA A 56 7.87 6.38 -2.73
CA ALA A 56 8.46 7.63 -3.21
C ALA A 56 9.84 7.83 -2.60
N GLY A 57 10.72 8.51 -3.34
CA GLY A 57 12.07 8.81 -2.90
C GLY A 57 13.06 7.71 -3.19
N GLU A 58 14.26 7.85 -2.63
CA GLU A 58 15.40 6.97 -2.94
C GLU A 58 15.84 6.10 -1.77
N LYS A 59 15.36 6.36 -0.56
CA LYS A 59 15.85 5.71 0.65
C LYS A 59 14.93 4.62 1.16
N PHE A 60 13.63 4.85 1.15
CA PHE A 60 12.65 3.94 1.73
C PHE A 60 11.64 3.45 0.70
N PHE A 61 11.42 2.14 0.68
CA PHE A 61 10.20 1.57 0.13
C PHE A 61 9.08 1.71 1.17
N CYS A 62 9.20 1.01 2.28
CA CYS A 62 8.29 1.13 3.42
C CYS A 62 8.92 0.45 4.66
N PRO A 63 9.04 1.15 5.79
CA PRO A 63 9.57 0.55 7.02
C PRO A 63 8.50 -0.19 7.84
N GLY A 64 7.21 -0.05 7.50
CA GLY A 64 6.12 -0.71 8.18
C GLY A 64 5.16 0.23 8.88
N TRP A 65 4.62 -0.22 10.02
CA TRP A 65 3.63 0.52 10.79
C TRP A 65 4.21 1.83 11.32
N ASP A 66 3.39 2.88 11.24
CA ASP A 66 3.77 4.20 11.75
C ASP A 66 3.85 4.16 13.28
N LEU A 67 5.07 4.11 13.80
CA LEU A 67 5.30 4.04 15.25
C LEU A 67 4.89 5.32 15.97
N LYS A 68 4.88 6.45 15.27
CA LYS A 68 4.37 7.69 15.85
C LYS A 68 2.84 7.63 16.02
N ALA A 69 2.13 7.10 15.03
CA ALA A 69 0.69 6.87 15.15
C ALA A 69 0.38 5.90 16.29
N ALA A 70 1.19 4.84 16.43
CA ALA A 70 1.08 3.89 17.54
C ALA A 70 1.28 4.59 18.89
N ALA A 71 2.29 5.44 19.00
CA ALA A 71 2.56 6.20 20.22
C ALA A 71 1.44 7.19 20.54
N ASP A 72 0.75 7.69 19.51
CA ASP A 72 -0.39 8.60 19.65
C ASP A 72 -1.73 7.86 19.90
N GLY A 73 -1.68 6.54 20.09
CA GLY A 73 -2.85 5.74 20.50
C GLY A 73 -3.43 4.82 19.44
N GLU A 74 -2.89 4.80 18.22
CA GLU A 74 -3.34 3.86 17.19
C GLU A 74 -3.00 2.43 17.61
N ALA A 75 -4.01 1.57 17.66
CA ALA A 75 -3.83 0.19 18.11
C ALA A 75 -3.48 -0.74 16.93
N VAL A 76 -2.70 -1.79 17.23
CA VAL A 76 -2.31 -2.78 16.23
C VAL A 76 -3.50 -3.53 15.65
N ASP A 77 -4.57 -3.67 16.42
CA ASP A 77 -5.81 -4.33 16.03
C ASP A 77 -6.88 -3.36 15.51
N SER A 78 -6.49 -2.16 15.10
CA SER A 78 -7.37 -1.17 14.50
C SER A 78 -8.01 -1.71 13.20
N ASP A 79 -9.11 -1.11 12.80
CA ASP A 79 -9.74 -1.41 11.51
C ASP A 79 -8.97 -0.71 10.38
N TYR A 80 -8.15 -1.47 9.68
CA TYR A 80 -7.32 -0.97 8.58
C TYR A 80 -8.04 -0.94 7.23
N GLY A 81 -9.32 -1.25 7.19
CA GLY A 81 -10.12 -1.19 5.97
C GLY A 81 -10.20 -2.51 5.24
N VAL A 82 -10.72 -2.49 4.01
CA VAL A 82 -11.11 -3.66 3.22
C VAL A 82 -9.94 -4.61 2.92
N GLY A 83 -8.75 -4.10 2.78
CA GLY A 83 -7.56 -4.90 2.47
C GLY A 83 -6.65 -5.16 3.66
N GLY A 84 -7.02 -4.71 4.85
CA GLY A 84 -6.18 -4.81 6.04
C GLY A 84 -5.00 -3.85 5.99
N PHE A 85 -3.99 -4.11 6.80
CA PHE A 85 -2.78 -3.29 6.83
C PHE A 85 -2.12 -3.26 5.45
N GLY A 86 -1.84 -2.06 4.94
CA GLY A 86 -1.25 -1.89 3.61
C GLY A 86 -2.22 -2.11 2.45
N GLY A 87 -3.45 -2.54 2.73
CA GLY A 87 -4.52 -2.62 1.73
C GLY A 87 -4.51 -3.83 0.81
N LEU A 88 -3.52 -4.73 0.93
CA LEU A 88 -3.39 -5.92 0.06
C LEU A 88 -3.58 -7.23 0.81
N GLN A 89 -3.12 -7.32 2.04
CA GLN A 89 -2.97 -8.59 2.74
C GLN A 89 -4.29 -9.33 2.94
N GLU A 90 -5.37 -8.61 3.16
CA GLU A 90 -6.67 -9.19 3.46
C GLU A 90 -7.72 -8.90 2.38
N LEU A 91 -7.32 -8.30 1.26
CA LEU A 91 -8.27 -7.97 0.19
C LEU A 91 -8.77 -9.25 -0.48
N PRO A 92 -10.07 -9.55 -0.41
CA PRO A 92 -10.60 -10.76 -1.03
C PRO A 92 -10.68 -10.64 -2.54
N ASP A 93 -10.59 -11.78 -3.21
CA ASP A 93 -10.85 -11.94 -4.65
C ASP A 93 -9.93 -11.12 -5.56
N LEU A 94 -8.75 -10.79 -5.08
CA LEU A 94 -7.74 -10.13 -5.92
C LEU A 94 -6.98 -11.21 -6.71
N ASN A 95 -7.35 -11.36 -7.99
CA ASN A 95 -6.78 -12.37 -8.88
C ASN A 95 -5.89 -11.76 -9.98
N LYS A 96 -5.51 -10.51 -9.83
CA LYS A 96 -4.64 -9.82 -10.76
C LYS A 96 -3.24 -9.70 -10.17
N PRO A 97 -2.19 -9.82 -10.99
CA PRO A 97 -0.81 -9.73 -10.50
C PRO A 97 -0.50 -8.36 -9.90
N VAL A 98 0.23 -8.38 -8.80
CA VAL A 98 0.81 -7.18 -8.17
C VAL A 98 2.32 -7.36 -8.11
N ILE A 99 3.06 -6.37 -8.56
CA ILE A 99 4.52 -6.34 -8.57
C ILE A 99 4.98 -5.33 -7.54
N ALA A 100 5.86 -5.75 -6.63
CA ALA A 100 6.50 -4.84 -5.70
C ALA A 100 7.83 -4.38 -6.30
N ALA A 101 7.91 -3.09 -6.65
CA ALA A 101 9.16 -2.45 -7.05
C ALA A 101 9.82 -1.87 -5.79
N VAL A 102 10.60 -2.70 -5.13
CA VAL A 102 11.22 -2.37 -3.84
C VAL A 102 12.44 -1.48 -4.10
N ASN A 103 12.26 -0.19 -3.87
CA ASN A 103 13.22 0.85 -4.24
C ASN A 103 14.11 1.31 -3.08
N GLY A 104 14.04 0.67 -1.93
CA GLY A 104 14.83 1.05 -0.77
C GLY A 104 14.51 0.19 0.44
N ILE A 105 14.72 0.71 1.63
CA ILE A 105 14.52 0.01 2.89
C ILE A 105 13.10 -0.53 2.99
N CYS A 106 12.99 -1.82 3.28
CA CYS A 106 11.75 -2.56 3.33
C CYS A 106 11.82 -3.54 4.51
N CYS A 107 11.07 -3.27 5.57
CA CYS A 107 11.12 -4.10 6.78
C CYS A 107 9.79 -4.05 7.53
N GLY A 108 9.63 -4.93 8.53
CA GLY A 108 8.41 -5.02 9.32
C GLY A 108 7.16 -5.17 8.45
N GLY A 109 6.14 -4.38 8.71
CA GLY A 109 4.92 -4.35 7.91
C GLY A 109 5.15 -3.96 6.46
N GLY A 110 6.24 -3.23 6.16
CA GLY A 110 6.64 -2.92 4.80
C GLY A 110 7.07 -4.16 4.03
N LEU A 111 7.82 -5.06 4.68
CA LEU A 111 8.16 -6.35 4.08
C LEU A 111 6.91 -7.21 3.88
N GLU A 112 6.01 -7.23 4.85
CA GLU A 112 4.74 -7.94 4.71
C GLU A 112 3.92 -7.40 3.54
N TRP A 113 3.91 -6.08 3.35
CA TRP A 113 3.26 -5.44 2.22
C TRP A 113 3.90 -5.89 0.89
N ALA A 114 5.22 -5.89 0.82
CA ALA A 114 5.94 -6.39 -0.36
C ALA A 114 5.64 -7.88 -0.63
N LEU A 115 5.61 -8.70 0.42
CA LEU A 115 5.33 -10.13 0.30
C LEU A 115 3.87 -10.41 -0.08
N SER A 116 2.97 -9.45 0.08
CA SER A 116 1.58 -9.57 -0.40
C SER A 116 1.48 -9.48 -1.92
N ALA A 117 2.53 -8.99 -2.58
CA ALA A 117 2.62 -8.98 -4.03
C ALA A 117 3.01 -10.36 -4.57
N ASP A 118 2.83 -10.55 -5.85
CA ASP A 118 3.13 -11.82 -6.52
C ASP A 118 4.59 -11.89 -6.99
N LEU A 119 5.18 -10.75 -7.27
CA LEU A 119 6.55 -10.63 -7.76
C LEU A 119 7.28 -9.48 -7.09
#